data_77d213d76a0317463a9b4dcdc1392f4a
#
_entry.id   77d213d76a0317463a9b4dcdc1392f4a
#
_cell.length_a   1.000
_cell.length_b   1.000
_cell.length_c   1.000
_cell.angle_alpha   90.00
_cell.angle_beta   90.00
_cell.angle_gamma   90.00
#
_symmetry.space_group_name_H-M   'P 1'
#
loop_
_entity.id
_entity.type
_entity.pdbx_description
1 polymer ?
#
loop_
_entity_poly.entity_id
_entity_poly.type
_entity_poly.pdbx_seq_one_letter_code
_entity_poly.pdbx_strand_id
1 'polypeptide(L)'
;MEKKNEVSRRRFLQVAGATGVVLAGSAFPFRNLTPAWAFGDHPQEQVPYRITKRVPQVCARACEADCAYTIVVGVDPATGVERAITLEGRPEDPVSNGKFCIKGMGFVDSLYDPDRLMVSLKRTNPKKGTDEDPGWVTMKTEDAVHEVIEKLKTYKPEEILMASPGDPYTNRLAQSIGCTRADQRTECFGTHYYLNCLTLTNPPNKFYSSCYTPSHHVCGYDYDNSKYQIWFGFDSFSKCGKAGMLNHWAAGKKNGCRIVMFNPVRTPMTDGYASEHYAIKPGTDLAVALAMINVILKAGKYNADFIHKYSDAPVLVDEKAKAALKADDGRFLAWCTKHKKAEPVDECDAPALDGGPFKVSVAGKEISTKPVMQLLKETTKAYTPEWATKISEVPAKDIRRIALEFAAAAPYSMVPTYKRDAAGPNYANSWRLRHAINILNTLSGSIDHEGGILLLHDVKMPWIDEIAPPVAPYPEQPAKPVDFRNEFPVTDNIYRKRDFSAPGHYGMVGWGLYKTNRAKAVFFRNPHRGLFSMI
;
A
#
# COMPACT_ATOMS: atom_id res chain seq x y z
N MET A 1 49.94 -16.34 -16.30
CA MET A 1 48.67 -17.07 -16.58
C MET A 1 48.20 -17.72 -15.26
N GLU A 2 47.47 -16.98 -14.48
CA GLU A 2 46.87 -17.48 -13.24
C GLU A 2 45.53 -18.12 -13.53
N LYS A 3 45.37 -19.39 -13.20
CA LYS A 3 44.13 -20.12 -13.31
C LYS A 3 43.14 -19.60 -12.24
N LYS A 4 42.09 -18.94 -12.65
CA LYS A 4 40.94 -18.66 -11.80
C LYS A 4 40.34 -20.00 -11.35
N ASN A 5 40.31 -20.24 -10.05
CA ASN A 5 39.60 -21.35 -9.43
C ASN A 5 38.10 -21.09 -9.49
N GLU A 6 37.43 -21.51 -10.53
CA GLU A 6 35.97 -21.58 -10.57
C GLU A 6 35.51 -22.77 -9.70
N VAL A 7 34.87 -22.46 -8.59
CA VAL A 7 34.18 -23.44 -7.77
C VAL A 7 32.89 -23.85 -8.49
N SER A 8 32.85 -25.08 -8.99
CA SER A 8 31.64 -25.59 -9.69
C SER A 8 30.44 -25.64 -8.74
N ARG A 9 29.21 -25.41 -9.27
CA ARG A 9 27.94 -25.51 -8.53
C ARG A 9 27.82 -26.80 -7.73
N ARG A 10 28.34 -27.90 -8.27
CA ARG A 10 28.33 -29.22 -7.61
C ARG A 10 29.23 -29.24 -6.36
N ARG A 11 30.37 -28.57 -6.42
CA ARG A 11 31.30 -28.47 -5.27
C ARG A 11 30.77 -27.52 -4.19
N PHE A 12 30.08 -26.46 -4.59
CA PHE A 12 29.37 -25.58 -3.66
C PHE A 12 28.24 -26.31 -2.92
N LEU A 13 27.42 -27.09 -3.64
CA LEU A 13 26.34 -27.87 -3.03
C LEU A 13 26.87 -29.02 -2.15
N GLN A 14 28.00 -29.62 -2.50
CA GLN A 14 28.63 -30.62 -1.66
C GLN A 14 29.18 -30.05 -0.36
N VAL A 15 29.77 -28.85 -0.40
CA VAL A 15 30.25 -28.14 0.80
C VAL A 15 29.06 -27.67 1.64
N ALA A 16 28.04 -27.12 1.04
CA ALA A 16 26.83 -26.70 1.75
C ALA A 16 26.08 -27.91 2.36
N GLY A 17 25.99 -29.03 1.64
CA GLY A 17 25.41 -30.28 2.14
C GLY A 17 26.23 -30.87 3.30
N ALA A 18 27.57 -30.90 3.21
CA ALA A 18 28.44 -31.38 4.28
C ALA A 18 28.35 -30.51 5.54
N THR A 19 28.26 -29.19 5.37
CA THR A 19 28.04 -28.24 6.49
C THR A 19 26.70 -28.46 7.16
N GLY A 20 25.61 -28.71 6.36
CA GLY A 20 24.28 -29.03 6.87
C GLY A 20 24.25 -30.36 7.66
N VAL A 21 24.97 -31.40 7.20
CA VAL A 21 25.03 -32.69 7.88
C VAL A 21 25.84 -32.60 9.17
N VAL A 22 26.93 -31.83 9.21
CA VAL A 22 27.69 -31.57 10.43
C VAL A 22 26.86 -30.82 11.47
N LEU A 23 26.00 -29.92 11.06
CA LEU A 23 25.07 -29.21 11.96
C LEU A 23 23.89 -30.09 12.43
N ALA A 24 23.47 -31.10 11.65
CA ALA A 24 22.43 -32.03 12.05
C ALA A 24 22.93 -33.19 12.93
N GLY A 25 24.23 -33.53 12.86
CA GLY A 25 24.86 -34.64 13.62
C GLY A 25 25.46 -34.25 14.98
N SER A 26 25.63 -32.97 15.25
CA SER A 26 26.03 -32.48 16.56
C SER A 26 24.79 -32.18 17.38
N ALA A 27 24.59 -32.92 18.47
CA ALA A 27 23.63 -32.57 19.52
C ALA A 27 24.07 -31.26 20.22
N PHE A 28 24.14 -30.18 19.48
CA PHE A 28 24.28 -28.86 20.06
C PHE A 28 22.92 -28.49 20.67
N PRO A 29 22.87 -28.25 21.97
CA PRO A 29 21.67 -27.65 22.53
C PRO A 29 21.48 -26.28 21.86
N PHE A 30 20.45 -26.15 21.07
CA PHE A 30 20.04 -24.89 20.40
C PHE A 30 19.90 -23.70 21.37
N ARG A 31 20.04 -23.93 22.66
CA ARG A 31 20.01 -22.90 23.71
C ARG A 31 21.15 -21.88 23.62
N ASN A 32 22.25 -22.19 22.98
CA ASN A 32 23.40 -21.29 22.91
C ASN A 32 23.64 -20.64 21.55
N LEU A 33 22.75 -20.86 20.56
CA LEU A 33 22.84 -20.27 19.21
C LEU A 33 21.77 -19.24 18.92
N THR A 34 20.93 -18.88 19.88
CA THR A 34 20.17 -17.64 19.75
C THR A 34 21.14 -16.50 19.99
N PRO A 35 21.48 -15.72 18.95
CA PRO A 35 22.28 -14.53 19.18
C PRO A 35 21.53 -13.72 20.24
N ALA A 36 22.16 -13.33 21.29
CA ALA A 36 21.58 -12.60 22.43
C ALA A 36 20.80 -11.34 21.97
N TRP A 37 21.11 -10.83 20.79
CA TRP A 37 20.41 -9.73 20.15
C TRP A 37 19.01 -10.07 19.58
N ALA A 38 18.66 -11.34 19.45
CA ALA A 38 17.37 -11.72 18.83
C ALA A 38 16.17 -11.60 19.80
N PHE A 39 16.40 -11.56 21.12
CA PHE A 39 15.33 -11.67 22.13
C PHE A 39 15.44 -10.71 23.33
N GLY A 40 16.15 -9.62 23.21
CA GLY A 40 16.11 -8.56 24.22
C GLY A 40 16.99 -8.76 25.46
N ASP A 41 17.50 -9.97 25.70
CA ASP A 41 18.52 -10.19 26.72
C ASP A 41 19.91 -10.01 26.08
N HIS A 42 20.28 -8.74 25.86
CA HIS A 42 21.65 -8.43 25.55
C HIS A 42 22.48 -8.56 26.84
N PRO A 43 23.39 -9.52 26.93
CA PRO A 43 24.35 -9.47 27.99
C PRO A 43 25.18 -8.20 27.75
N GLN A 44 24.96 -7.18 28.54
CA GLN A 44 25.78 -5.95 28.52
C GLN A 44 27.26 -6.28 28.74
N GLU A 45 27.55 -7.47 29.23
CA GLU A 45 28.89 -8.01 29.50
C GLU A 45 29.73 -8.34 28.26
N GLN A 46 29.12 -8.41 27.05
CA GLN A 46 29.88 -8.76 25.83
C GLN A 46 30.21 -7.57 24.93
N VAL A 47 29.68 -6.38 25.20
CA VAL A 47 29.99 -5.20 24.41
C VAL A 47 31.05 -4.38 25.14
N PRO A 48 32.28 -4.30 24.63
CA PRO A 48 33.37 -3.57 25.30
C PRO A 48 33.21 -2.05 25.27
N TYR A 49 32.03 -1.56 24.80
CA TYR A 49 31.72 -0.14 24.69
C TYR A 49 31.17 0.44 25.98
N ARG A 50 31.73 1.56 26.41
CA ARG A 50 31.12 2.37 27.48
C ARG A 50 29.92 3.12 26.94
N ILE A 51 28.71 2.76 27.34
CA ILE A 51 27.47 3.42 26.91
C ILE A 51 27.49 4.87 27.46
N THR A 52 27.25 5.82 26.56
CA THR A 52 27.26 7.27 26.86
C THR A 52 25.87 7.88 26.80
N LYS A 53 25.03 7.43 25.87
CA LYS A 53 23.66 7.98 25.72
C LYS A 53 22.72 7.01 25.04
N ARG A 54 21.43 7.26 25.23
CA ARG A 54 20.31 6.60 24.55
C ARG A 54 19.48 7.65 23.84
N VAL A 55 19.31 7.50 22.53
CA VAL A 55 18.63 8.48 21.68
C VAL A 55 17.34 7.86 21.14
N PRO A 56 16.17 8.36 21.56
CA PRO A 56 14.90 7.89 21.03
C PRO A 56 14.73 8.26 19.56
N GLN A 57 14.21 7.34 18.78
CA GLN A 57 14.00 7.47 17.33
C GLN A 57 12.78 6.70 16.87
N VAL A 58 12.38 6.93 15.63
CA VAL A 58 11.34 6.19 14.92
C VAL A 58 11.91 5.63 13.62
N CYS A 59 11.51 4.41 13.29
CA CYS A 59 11.98 3.73 12.09
C CYS A 59 11.42 4.35 10.82
N ALA A 60 12.28 4.98 10.04
CA ALA A 60 11.92 5.64 8.78
C ALA A 60 11.96 4.72 7.55
N ARG A 61 11.99 3.39 7.72
CA ARG A 61 11.90 2.45 6.59
C ARG A 61 10.49 2.43 6.03
N ALA A 62 10.35 2.37 4.72
CA ALA A 62 9.08 2.45 3.99
C ALA A 62 8.15 1.24 4.21
N CYS A 63 7.85 0.89 5.44
CA CYS A 63 6.92 -0.18 5.79
C CYS A 63 5.67 0.31 6.54
N GLU A 64 5.60 1.61 6.88
CA GLU A 64 4.46 2.26 7.55
C GLU A 64 4.12 1.69 8.95
N ALA A 65 5.05 0.95 9.55
CA ALA A 65 4.88 0.48 10.91
C ALA A 65 5.46 1.48 11.93
N ASP A 66 6.32 2.38 11.45
CA ASP A 66 6.94 3.49 12.18
C ASP A 66 7.38 3.13 13.61
N CYS A 67 7.95 1.92 13.76
CA CYS A 67 8.31 1.35 15.06
C CYS A 67 9.23 2.28 15.82
N ALA A 68 8.87 2.61 17.06
CA ALA A 68 9.70 3.41 17.94
C ALA A 68 10.84 2.58 18.52
N TYR A 69 12.03 3.17 18.57
CA TYR A 69 13.22 2.54 19.10
C TYR A 69 14.17 3.54 19.76
N THR A 70 15.15 3.01 20.45
CA THR A 70 16.22 3.77 21.08
C THR A 70 17.56 3.34 20.47
N ILE A 71 18.34 4.29 20.00
CA ILE A 71 19.72 4.04 19.59
C ILE A 71 20.59 4.06 20.84
N VAL A 72 21.31 2.98 21.08
CA VAL A 72 22.33 2.91 22.12
C VAL A 72 23.65 3.38 21.54
N VAL A 73 24.23 4.42 22.15
CA VAL A 73 25.50 5.00 21.72
C VAL A 73 26.53 4.77 22.82
N GLY A 74 27.72 4.42 22.42
CA GLY A 74 28.85 4.23 23.34
C GLY A 74 30.19 4.57 22.71
N VAL A 75 31.19 4.69 23.53
CA VAL A 75 32.57 4.94 23.12
C VAL A 75 33.29 3.64 22.86
N ASP A 76 33.84 3.52 21.65
CA ASP A 76 34.72 2.42 21.28
C ASP A 76 36.02 2.51 22.09
N PRO A 77 36.36 1.51 22.90
CA PRO A 77 37.55 1.56 23.77
C PRO A 77 38.87 1.57 22.98
N ALA A 78 38.85 1.08 21.73
CA ALA A 78 40.07 1.04 20.90
C ALA A 78 40.34 2.40 20.22
N THR A 79 39.29 3.13 19.86
CA THR A 79 39.43 4.38 19.08
C THR A 79 39.06 5.62 19.87
N GLY A 80 38.38 5.50 21.01
CA GLY A 80 37.83 6.62 21.77
C GLY A 80 36.65 7.36 21.11
N VAL A 81 36.15 6.85 19.96
CA VAL A 81 35.10 7.50 19.18
C VAL A 81 33.73 7.01 19.61
N GLU A 82 32.79 7.95 19.77
CA GLU A 82 31.36 7.61 19.95
C GLU A 82 30.77 7.00 18.69
N ARG A 83 30.06 5.90 18.87
CA ARG A 83 29.32 5.27 17.77
C ARG A 83 28.02 4.62 18.24
N ALA A 84 27.06 4.47 17.33
CA ALA A 84 25.88 3.67 17.56
C ALA A 84 26.30 2.20 17.67
N ILE A 85 25.85 1.53 18.72
CA ILE A 85 26.22 0.13 19.01
C ILE A 85 25.09 -0.80 18.60
N THR A 86 23.87 -0.48 19.05
CA THR A 86 22.68 -1.32 18.83
C THR A 86 21.41 -0.51 18.92
N LEU A 87 20.30 -1.15 18.61
CA LEU A 87 18.95 -0.60 18.71
C LEU A 87 18.16 -1.41 19.74
N GLU A 88 17.43 -0.71 20.59
CA GLU A 88 16.48 -1.28 21.54
C GLU A 88 15.07 -0.85 21.14
N GLY A 89 14.14 -1.79 20.95
CA GLY A 89 12.75 -1.46 20.72
C GLY A 89 12.12 -0.83 21.96
N ARG A 90 11.19 0.10 21.78
CA ARG A 90 10.50 0.76 22.87
C ARG A 90 9.22 0.01 23.24
N PRO A 91 9.13 -0.61 24.42
CA PRO A 91 7.95 -1.40 24.83
C PRO A 91 6.65 -0.57 24.90
N GLU A 92 6.78 0.73 25.15
CA GLU A 92 5.66 1.68 25.21
C GLU A 92 5.08 2.06 23.84
N ASP A 93 5.74 1.67 22.73
CA ASP A 93 5.19 1.86 21.40
C ASP A 93 3.96 0.94 21.20
N PRO A 94 2.76 1.49 21.01
CA PRO A 94 1.54 0.70 20.92
C PRO A 94 1.49 -0.19 19.66
N VAL A 95 2.30 0.13 18.63
CA VAL A 95 2.33 -0.64 17.38
C VAL A 95 3.33 -1.78 17.45
N SER A 96 4.55 -1.50 17.86
CA SER A 96 5.63 -2.50 17.86
C SER A 96 5.78 -3.25 19.17
N ASN A 97 5.30 -2.68 20.29
CA ASN A 97 5.48 -3.22 21.65
C ASN A 97 6.93 -3.68 21.90
N GLY A 98 7.88 -2.84 21.53
CA GLY A 98 9.31 -3.11 21.67
C GLY A 98 9.91 -4.09 20.65
N LYS A 99 9.17 -4.53 19.65
CA LYS A 99 9.66 -5.48 18.66
C LYS A 99 10.17 -4.81 17.40
N PHE A 100 11.21 -5.40 16.81
CA PHE A 100 11.84 -4.96 15.58
C PHE A 100 11.87 -6.05 14.53
N CYS A 101 11.73 -5.65 13.27
CA CYS A 101 12.06 -6.55 12.16
C CYS A 101 13.57 -6.47 11.82
N ILE A 102 14.04 -7.49 11.12
CA ILE A 102 15.44 -7.57 10.68
C ILE A 102 15.90 -6.34 9.87
N LYS A 103 15.01 -5.68 9.14
CA LYS A 103 15.34 -4.44 8.40
C LYS A 103 15.64 -3.27 9.33
N GLY A 104 14.90 -3.15 10.42
CA GLY A 104 15.16 -2.15 11.45
C GLY A 104 16.48 -2.43 12.17
N MET A 105 16.72 -3.68 12.50
CA MET A 105 17.95 -4.11 13.14
C MET A 105 19.21 -3.78 12.33
N GLY A 106 19.14 -3.94 11.00
CA GLY A 106 20.26 -3.60 10.10
C GLY A 106 20.53 -2.09 9.91
N PHE A 107 19.92 -1.19 10.70
CA PHE A 107 20.22 0.24 10.59
C PHE A 107 21.64 0.58 11.03
N VAL A 108 22.11 -0.03 12.12
CA VAL A 108 23.48 0.20 12.62
C VAL A 108 24.51 -0.24 11.59
N ASP A 109 24.30 -1.41 10.98
CA ASP A 109 25.17 -1.91 9.92
C ASP A 109 25.18 -0.97 8.71
N SER A 110 23.99 -0.48 8.31
CA SER A 110 23.88 0.49 7.20
C SER A 110 24.54 1.85 7.51
N LEU A 111 24.66 2.21 8.78
CA LEU A 111 25.33 3.45 9.19
C LEU A 111 26.84 3.36 8.98
N TYR A 112 27.40 2.17 9.22
CA TYR A 112 28.84 1.90 9.14
C TYR A 112 29.24 1.05 7.94
N ASP A 113 28.36 0.96 6.94
CA ASP A 113 28.66 0.31 5.66
C ASP A 113 29.88 0.98 5.03
N PRO A 114 30.95 0.22 4.72
CA PRO A 114 32.17 0.76 4.12
C PRO A 114 31.93 1.41 2.76
N ASP A 115 30.90 0.98 2.04
CA ASP A 115 30.53 1.54 0.75
C ASP A 115 29.56 2.74 0.86
N ARG A 116 29.27 3.18 2.09
CA ARG A 116 28.39 4.33 2.31
C ARG A 116 29.01 5.61 1.77
N LEU A 117 28.25 6.31 0.92
CA LEU A 117 28.66 7.62 0.41
C LEU A 117 28.66 8.66 1.52
N MET A 118 29.84 9.16 1.87
CA MET A 118 30.03 10.16 2.92
C MET A 118 30.27 11.57 2.35
N VAL A 119 30.34 11.70 1.06
CA VAL A 119 30.61 12.94 0.33
C VAL A 119 29.67 13.09 -0.84
N SER A 120 29.49 14.33 -1.31
CA SER A 120 28.78 14.57 -2.57
C SER A 120 29.64 14.15 -3.74
N LEU A 121 29.00 13.56 -4.76
CA LEU A 121 29.66 13.11 -5.98
C LEU A 121 29.07 13.86 -7.19
N LYS A 122 29.97 14.32 -8.06
CA LYS A 122 29.61 14.91 -9.34
C LYS A 122 30.05 13.99 -10.48
N ARG A 123 29.11 13.68 -11.37
CA ARG A 123 29.41 12.95 -12.59
C ARG A 123 30.04 13.90 -13.61
N THR A 124 31.21 13.55 -14.14
CA THR A 124 31.92 14.35 -15.14
C THR A 124 31.75 13.83 -16.56
N ASN A 125 31.56 12.52 -16.73
CA ASN A 125 31.31 11.94 -18.05
C ASN A 125 29.85 12.19 -18.49
N PRO A 126 29.58 12.95 -19.56
CA PRO A 126 28.24 13.20 -20.07
C PRO A 126 27.63 11.96 -20.74
N LYS A 127 28.44 11.02 -21.21
CA LYS A 127 28.00 9.79 -21.84
C LYS A 127 27.45 8.85 -20.76
N LYS A 128 26.25 8.32 -20.96
CA LYS A 128 25.56 7.43 -20.02
C LYS A 128 25.37 6.05 -20.64
N GLY A 129 25.51 5.03 -19.82
CA GLY A 129 25.36 3.62 -20.18
C GLY A 129 25.86 2.73 -19.06
N THR A 130 25.53 1.45 -19.11
CA THR A 130 25.99 0.45 -18.13
C THR A 130 27.49 0.20 -18.21
N ASP A 131 28.07 0.39 -19.40
CA ASP A 131 29.47 0.13 -19.68
C ASP A 131 30.31 1.41 -19.70
N GLU A 132 29.71 2.54 -19.33
CA GLU A 132 30.38 3.85 -19.34
C GLU A 132 30.83 4.22 -17.92
N ASP A 133 32.11 4.49 -17.76
CA ASP A 133 32.61 5.05 -16.51
C ASP A 133 31.97 6.41 -16.26
N PRO A 134 31.25 6.61 -15.18
CA PRO A 134 30.62 7.89 -14.85
C PRO A 134 31.63 9.02 -14.59
N GLY A 135 32.89 8.72 -14.29
CA GLY A 135 33.90 9.70 -13.94
C GLY A 135 33.51 10.48 -12.68
N TRP A 136 33.17 9.78 -11.60
CA TRP A 136 32.79 10.43 -10.34
C TRP A 136 33.93 11.20 -9.72
N VAL A 137 33.68 12.47 -9.38
CA VAL A 137 34.57 13.31 -8.59
C VAL A 137 33.89 13.72 -7.30
N THR A 138 34.63 13.74 -6.20
CA THR A 138 34.15 14.17 -4.90
C THR A 138 34.11 15.69 -4.82
N MET A 139 33.15 16.23 -4.10
CA MET A 139 33.03 17.64 -3.80
C MET A 139 32.42 17.86 -2.42
N LYS A 140 32.66 19.04 -1.83
CA LYS A 140 32.00 19.41 -0.60
C LYS A 140 30.49 19.55 -0.81
N THR A 141 29.71 19.18 0.20
CA THR A 141 28.24 19.20 0.09
C THR A 141 27.71 20.61 -0.15
N GLU A 142 28.31 21.63 0.49
CA GLU A 142 27.95 23.03 0.32
C GLU A 142 28.17 23.49 -1.14
N ASP A 143 29.32 23.13 -1.72
CA ASP A 143 29.64 23.44 -3.12
C ASP A 143 28.69 22.73 -4.08
N ALA A 144 28.34 21.45 -3.78
CA ALA A 144 27.38 20.69 -4.55
C ALA A 144 25.98 21.32 -4.52
N VAL A 145 25.52 21.73 -3.35
CA VAL A 145 24.21 22.40 -3.19
C VAL A 145 24.22 23.72 -3.95
N HIS A 146 25.28 24.50 -3.82
CA HIS A 146 25.40 25.78 -4.53
C HIS A 146 25.38 25.59 -6.06
N GLU A 147 26.16 24.65 -6.58
CA GLU A 147 26.18 24.35 -8.02
C GLU A 147 24.81 23.89 -8.53
N VAL A 148 24.10 23.05 -7.75
CA VAL A 148 22.74 22.60 -8.12
C VAL A 148 21.77 23.79 -8.15
N ILE A 149 21.82 24.68 -7.16
CA ILE A 149 20.95 25.88 -7.11
C ILE A 149 21.22 26.76 -8.32
N GLU A 150 22.48 27.10 -8.58
CA GLU A 150 22.85 27.94 -9.72
C GLU A 150 22.43 27.29 -11.06
N LYS A 151 22.55 25.98 -11.16
CA LYS A 151 22.08 25.27 -12.34
C LYS A 151 20.56 25.28 -12.48
N LEU A 152 19.82 25.08 -11.39
CA LEU A 152 18.35 25.15 -11.40
C LEU A 152 17.84 26.53 -11.82
N LYS A 153 18.49 27.61 -11.39
CA LYS A 153 18.15 28.98 -11.79
C LYS A 153 18.24 29.24 -13.30
N THR A 154 18.97 28.41 -14.04
CA THR A 154 19.06 28.54 -15.51
C THR A 154 17.86 27.96 -16.25
N TYR A 155 16.96 27.25 -15.55
CA TYR A 155 15.77 26.65 -16.13
C TYR A 155 14.51 27.40 -15.68
N LYS A 156 13.49 27.38 -16.54
CA LYS A 156 12.17 27.86 -16.17
C LYS A 156 11.50 26.84 -15.23
N PRO A 157 10.62 27.28 -14.30
CA PRO A 157 9.92 26.37 -13.40
C PRO A 157 9.22 25.18 -14.10
N GLU A 158 8.60 25.42 -15.24
CA GLU A 158 7.95 24.37 -16.06
C GLU A 158 8.90 23.36 -16.70
N GLU A 159 10.18 23.67 -16.76
CA GLU A 159 11.23 22.77 -17.26
C GLU A 159 11.84 21.89 -16.15
N ILE A 160 11.45 22.13 -14.88
CA ILE A 160 11.94 21.40 -13.72
C ILE A 160 10.90 20.39 -13.29
N LEU A 161 11.31 19.14 -13.16
CA LEU A 161 10.52 18.07 -12.55
C LEU A 161 11.07 17.73 -11.16
N MET A 162 10.25 17.90 -10.13
CA MET A 162 10.56 17.44 -8.77
C MET A 162 9.97 16.06 -8.54
N ALA A 163 10.81 15.05 -8.51
CA ALA A 163 10.42 13.70 -8.18
C ALA A 163 10.57 13.47 -6.66
N SER A 164 9.46 13.48 -5.94
CA SER A 164 9.43 13.52 -4.49
C SER A 164 8.61 12.39 -3.88
N PRO A 165 9.03 11.82 -2.75
CA PRO A 165 8.23 10.87 -1.99
C PRO A 165 7.06 11.50 -1.20
N GLY A 166 6.74 12.78 -1.42
CA GLY A 166 5.61 13.44 -0.78
C GLY A 166 5.87 13.95 0.64
N ASP A 167 7.14 14.18 1.01
CA ASP A 167 7.46 14.81 2.29
C ASP A 167 7.23 16.33 2.30
N PRO A 168 6.99 16.94 3.47
CA PRO A 168 6.66 18.35 3.57
C PRO A 168 7.74 19.30 3.01
N TYR A 169 9.01 18.98 3.24
CA TYR A 169 10.12 19.86 2.83
C TYR A 169 10.29 19.91 1.33
N THR A 170 10.24 18.75 0.66
CA THR A 170 10.33 18.70 -0.80
C THR A 170 9.10 19.30 -1.46
N ASN A 171 7.92 19.14 -0.84
CA ASN A 171 6.70 19.81 -1.30
C ASN A 171 6.84 21.34 -1.24
N ARG A 172 7.38 21.86 -0.16
CA ARG A 172 7.64 23.30 -0.01
C ARG A 172 8.63 23.81 -1.05
N LEU A 173 9.73 23.07 -1.26
CA LEU A 173 10.69 23.43 -2.29
C LEU A 173 10.06 23.45 -3.69
N ALA A 174 9.29 22.43 -4.03
CA ALA A 174 8.58 22.37 -5.30
C ALA A 174 7.57 23.51 -5.48
N GLN A 175 6.84 23.84 -4.41
CA GLN A 175 5.91 24.98 -4.40
C GLN A 175 6.62 26.33 -4.55
N SER A 176 7.75 26.51 -3.86
CA SER A 176 8.52 27.76 -3.93
C SER A 176 9.11 27.98 -5.32
N ILE A 177 9.54 26.92 -6.00
CA ILE A 177 10.03 26.96 -7.38
C ILE A 177 8.85 27.09 -8.38
N GLY A 178 7.67 26.57 -8.05
CA GLY A 178 6.54 26.47 -8.97
C GLY A 178 6.71 25.37 -10.04
N CYS A 179 7.53 24.38 -9.75
CA CYS A 179 7.84 23.30 -10.69
C CYS A 179 6.80 22.18 -10.67
N THR A 180 6.83 21.36 -11.72
CA THR A 180 6.00 20.16 -11.77
C THR A 180 6.49 19.14 -10.74
N ARG A 181 5.57 18.67 -9.91
CA ARG A 181 5.85 17.63 -8.93
C ARG A 181 5.25 16.30 -9.38
N ALA A 182 6.05 15.26 -9.35
CA ALA A 182 5.60 13.89 -9.52
C ALA A 182 5.68 13.14 -8.18
N ASP A 183 4.55 12.58 -7.73
CA ASP A 183 4.51 11.80 -6.50
C ASP A 183 4.84 10.33 -6.81
N GLN A 184 5.73 9.76 -6.01
CA GLN A 184 6.24 8.40 -6.16
C GLN A 184 5.22 7.30 -5.79
N ARG A 185 4.08 7.63 -5.23
CA ARG A 185 3.20 6.64 -4.59
C ARG A 185 2.30 5.88 -5.55
N THR A 186 2.23 6.29 -6.79
CA THR A 186 1.18 5.86 -7.70
C THR A 186 1.24 4.39 -8.13
N GLU A 187 2.41 3.81 -8.27
CA GLU A 187 2.53 2.39 -8.63
C GLU A 187 2.44 1.46 -7.42
N CYS A 188 3.03 1.86 -6.31
CA CYS A 188 3.07 1.07 -5.08
C CYS A 188 1.76 1.16 -4.29
N PHE A 189 1.17 2.34 -4.23
CA PHE A 189 -0.06 2.66 -3.52
C PHE A 189 -1.25 2.95 -4.42
N GLY A 190 -1.04 3.19 -5.70
CA GLY A 190 -2.08 3.69 -6.58
C GLY A 190 -3.35 2.85 -6.54
N THR A 191 -3.19 1.53 -6.55
CA THR A 191 -4.31 0.61 -6.46
C THR A 191 -5.03 0.71 -5.11
N HIS A 192 -4.30 0.81 -4.00
CA HIS A 192 -4.88 1.00 -2.68
C HIS A 192 -5.52 2.37 -2.52
N TYR A 193 -4.75 3.39 -2.90
CA TYR A 193 -5.08 4.78 -2.72
C TYR A 193 -6.37 5.13 -3.45
N TYR A 194 -6.35 4.92 -4.75
CA TYR A 194 -7.45 5.36 -5.60
C TYR A 194 -8.69 4.51 -5.43
N LEU A 195 -8.55 3.20 -5.30
CA LEU A 195 -9.71 2.35 -5.13
C LEU A 195 -10.35 2.51 -3.75
N ASN A 196 -9.57 2.71 -2.70
CA ASN A 196 -10.14 3.02 -1.40
C ASN A 196 -10.84 4.39 -1.41
N CYS A 197 -10.22 5.42 -1.99
CA CYS A 197 -10.87 6.73 -2.14
C CYS A 197 -12.17 6.67 -2.96
N LEU A 198 -12.24 5.75 -3.93
CA LEU A 198 -13.40 5.63 -4.82
C LEU A 198 -14.50 4.71 -4.29
N THR A 199 -14.13 3.74 -3.49
CA THR A 199 -15.03 2.68 -3.04
C THR A 199 -15.34 2.74 -1.55
N LEU A 200 -14.53 3.42 -0.75
CA LEU A 200 -14.70 3.63 0.68
C LEU A 200 -14.91 5.14 0.96
N THR A 201 -15.81 5.76 0.23
CA THR A 201 -16.15 7.17 0.44
C THR A 201 -17.16 7.31 1.57
N ASN A 202 -17.05 8.40 2.30
CA ASN A 202 -18.01 8.82 3.30
C ASN A 202 -19.35 9.21 2.63
N PRO A 203 -20.45 9.34 3.38
CA PRO A 203 -21.83 9.16 2.90
C PRO A 203 -22.13 9.82 1.55
N PRO A 204 -23.11 9.30 0.80
CA PRO A 204 -23.25 9.43 -0.65
C PRO A 204 -23.31 10.86 -1.20
N ASN A 205 -23.38 11.86 -0.34
CA ASN A 205 -23.48 13.27 -0.73
C ASN A 205 -22.26 14.13 -0.37
N LYS A 206 -21.25 13.54 0.27
CA LYS A 206 -20.00 14.24 0.56
C LYS A 206 -18.85 13.47 -0.07
N PHE A 207 -18.67 13.63 -1.37
CA PHE A 207 -17.39 13.33 -1.97
C PHE A 207 -16.33 14.15 -1.26
N TYR A 208 -15.46 13.51 -0.53
CA TYR A 208 -14.20 14.13 -0.22
C TYR A 208 -13.50 14.37 -1.54
N SER A 209 -13.54 15.60 -1.98
CA SER A 209 -13.06 16.04 -3.30
C SER A 209 -11.56 15.93 -3.48
N SER A 210 -10.86 15.38 -2.49
CA SER A 210 -9.43 15.18 -2.57
C SER A 210 -9.06 13.78 -2.11
N CYS A 211 -8.64 12.96 -3.05
CA CYS A 211 -7.78 11.80 -2.79
C CYS A 211 -6.48 12.19 -2.04
N TYR A 212 -6.37 13.41 -1.59
CA TYR A 212 -5.22 14.01 -0.92
C TYR A 212 -5.37 14.14 0.58
N THR A 213 -6.56 13.86 1.12
CA THR A 213 -6.64 13.69 2.56
C THR A 213 -5.98 12.36 2.91
N PRO A 214 -4.88 12.36 3.66
CA PRO A 214 -4.11 11.16 4.00
C PRO A 214 -4.93 10.07 4.67
N SER A 215 -6.05 10.43 5.26
CA SER A 215 -6.86 9.62 6.16
C SER A 215 -7.61 8.45 5.54
N HIS A 216 -8.04 8.53 4.29
CA HIS A 216 -8.95 7.50 3.76
C HIS A 216 -8.29 6.46 2.85
N HIS A 217 -7.05 6.66 2.48
CA HIS A 217 -6.34 5.73 1.61
C HIS A 217 -5.56 4.66 2.37
N VAL A 218 -5.32 4.87 3.66
CA VAL A 218 -4.71 3.87 4.54
C VAL A 218 -5.77 3.46 5.54
N CYS A 219 -6.40 2.31 5.30
CA CYS A 219 -7.28 1.71 6.27
C CYS A 219 -6.46 1.03 7.36
N GLY A 220 -6.87 1.21 8.61
CA GLY A 220 -6.49 0.34 9.70
C GLY A 220 -7.26 -0.99 9.61
N TYR A 221 -6.74 -2.02 10.25
CA TYR A 221 -7.40 -3.32 10.35
C TYR A 221 -7.36 -3.78 11.78
N ASP A 222 -8.53 -4.06 12.36
CA ASP A 222 -8.63 -4.56 13.73
C ASP A 222 -8.46 -6.08 13.74
N TYR A 223 -7.20 -6.50 13.70
CA TYR A 223 -6.85 -7.92 13.72
C TYR A 223 -7.19 -8.61 15.03
N ASP A 224 -7.17 -7.88 16.15
CA ASP A 224 -7.33 -8.40 17.50
C ASP A 224 -8.76 -8.91 17.76
N ASN A 225 -9.75 -8.17 17.28
CA ASN A 225 -11.16 -8.42 17.50
C ASN A 225 -11.88 -9.13 16.34
N SER A 226 -11.19 -9.25 15.20
CA SER A 226 -11.74 -9.97 14.05
C SER A 226 -11.98 -11.45 14.35
N LYS A 227 -13.08 -12.01 13.83
CA LYS A 227 -13.44 -13.43 13.97
C LYS A 227 -13.11 -14.25 12.74
N TYR A 228 -13.06 -13.62 11.56
CA TYR A 228 -12.76 -14.28 10.30
C TYR A 228 -11.97 -13.37 9.37
N GLN A 229 -10.82 -13.83 8.89
CA GLN A 229 -9.98 -13.07 7.96
C GLN A 229 -9.66 -13.90 6.72
N ILE A 230 -9.65 -13.24 5.57
CA ILE A 230 -9.23 -13.84 4.30
C ILE A 230 -8.08 -13.03 3.72
N TRP A 231 -6.99 -13.69 3.39
CA TRP A 231 -5.76 -13.05 2.95
C TRP A 231 -5.36 -13.53 1.56
N PHE A 232 -5.28 -12.61 0.61
CA PHE A 232 -4.87 -12.87 -0.76
C PHE A 232 -3.41 -12.45 -0.98
N GLY A 233 -2.49 -13.43 -1.01
CA GLY A 233 -1.08 -13.19 -1.26
C GLY A 233 -0.38 -12.32 -0.23
N PHE A 234 -0.98 -12.16 0.93
CA PHE A 234 -0.45 -11.31 1.99
C PHE A 234 0.55 -12.09 2.84
N ASP A 235 1.79 -11.65 2.82
CA ASP A 235 2.85 -12.17 3.68
C ASP A 235 3.66 -10.99 4.22
N SER A 236 3.19 -10.47 5.32
CA SER A 236 3.83 -9.32 5.95
C SER A 236 5.15 -9.67 6.62
N PHE A 237 5.34 -10.92 7.03
CA PHE A 237 6.57 -11.34 7.68
C PHE A 237 7.77 -11.30 6.74
N SER A 238 7.66 -11.91 5.57
CA SER A 238 8.76 -11.97 4.60
C SER A 238 8.88 -10.72 3.73
N LYS A 239 7.77 -9.98 3.50
CA LYS A 239 7.79 -8.88 2.52
C LYS A 239 7.98 -7.49 3.13
N CYS A 240 7.43 -7.22 4.30
CA CYS A 240 7.36 -5.85 4.83
C CYS A 240 7.94 -5.66 6.22
N GLY A 241 8.15 -6.76 6.94
CA GLY A 241 8.76 -6.68 8.28
C GLY A 241 7.95 -5.85 9.27
N LYS A 242 6.62 -5.84 9.17
CA LYS A 242 5.74 -5.18 10.15
C LYS A 242 5.72 -5.99 11.46
N ALA A 243 6.83 -5.99 12.18
CA ALA A 243 7.00 -6.81 13.39
C ALA A 243 5.92 -6.52 14.45
N GLY A 244 5.53 -5.26 14.60
CA GLY A 244 4.46 -4.88 15.53
C GLY A 244 3.13 -5.54 15.21
N MET A 245 2.80 -5.69 13.96
CA MET A 245 1.54 -6.32 13.53
C MET A 245 1.45 -7.81 13.86
N LEU A 246 2.60 -8.50 14.05
CA LEU A 246 2.61 -9.90 14.47
C LEU A 246 1.92 -10.09 15.82
N ASN A 247 1.99 -9.10 16.71
CA ASN A 247 1.32 -9.14 18.00
C ASN A 247 -0.20 -9.13 17.82
N HIS A 248 -0.72 -8.26 16.97
CA HIS A 248 -2.14 -8.14 16.68
C HIS A 248 -2.68 -9.42 16.03
N TRP A 249 -1.93 -10.01 15.08
CA TRP A 249 -2.35 -11.29 14.50
C TRP A 249 -2.30 -12.43 15.49
N ALA A 250 -1.30 -12.46 16.36
CA ALA A 250 -1.22 -13.45 17.44
C ALA A 250 -2.37 -13.29 18.43
N ALA A 251 -2.73 -12.05 18.78
CA ALA A 251 -3.88 -11.75 19.63
C ALA A 251 -5.19 -12.20 18.97
N GLY A 252 -5.43 -11.84 17.72
CA GLY A 252 -6.60 -12.27 16.96
C GLY A 252 -6.72 -13.80 16.90
N LYS A 253 -5.62 -14.50 16.61
CA LYS A 253 -5.60 -15.97 16.61
C LYS A 253 -5.90 -16.55 17.99
N LYS A 254 -5.32 -15.98 19.06
CA LYS A 254 -5.59 -16.36 20.44
C LYS A 254 -7.07 -16.13 20.82
N ASN A 255 -7.68 -15.08 20.27
CA ASN A 255 -9.09 -14.74 20.45
C ASN A 255 -10.03 -15.56 19.54
N GLY A 256 -9.52 -16.60 18.88
CA GLY A 256 -10.29 -17.54 18.08
C GLY A 256 -10.56 -17.10 16.63
N CYS A 257 -9.86 -16.09 16.13
CA CYS A 257 -9.98 -15.67 14.74
C CYS A 257 -9.56 -16.79 13.78
N ARG A 258 -10.43 -17.10 12.83
CA ARG A 258 -10.13 -18.02 11.73
C ARG A 258 -9.49 -17.24 10.58
N ILE A 259 -8.31 -17.65 10.16
CA ILE A 259 -7.56 -17.00 9.09
C ILE A 259 -7.40 -17.97 7.92
N VAL A 260 -7.97 -17.61 6.78
CA VAL A 260 -7.82 -18.36 5.51
C VAL A 260 -6.85 -17.61 4.62
N MET A 261 -5.79 -18.28 4.18
CA MET A 261 -4.76 -17.68 3.35
C MET A 261 -4.69 -18.32 1.96
N PHE A 262 -4.85 -17.48 0.93
CA PHE A 262 -4.57 -17.84 -0.46
C PHE A 262 -3.16 -17.32 -0.80
N ASN A 263 -2.19 -18.22 -0.92
CA ASN A 263 -0.81 -17.87 -1.24
C ASN A 263 -0.19 -18.99 -2.08
N PRO A 264 0.47 -18.69 -3.21
CA PRO A 264 1.10 -19.70 -4.07
C PRO A 264 2.10 -20.60 -3.34
N VAL A 265 2.74 -20.07 -2.31
CA VAL A 265 3.77 -20.77 -1.53
C VAL A 265 3.46 -20.76 -0.04
N ARG A 266 3.90 -21.79 0.66
CA ARG A 266 3.91 -21.80 2.12
C ARG A 266 5.05 -20.93 2.63
N THR A 267 4.75 -20.15 3.65
CA THR A 267 5.68 -19.23 4.29
C THR A 267 5.56 -19.37 5.80
N PRO A 268 6.53 -18.87 6.59
CA PRO A 268 6.38 -18.83 8.05
C PRO A 268 5.08 -18.16 8.50
N MET A 269 4.53 -17.24 7.69
CA MET A 269 3.25 -16.61 7.98
C MET A 269 2.08 -17.56 7.80
N THR A 270 2.06 -18.35 6.73
CA THR A 270 1.03 -19.37 6.52
C THR A 270 1.08 -20.45 7.59
N ASP A 271 2.27 -20.89 7.97
CA ASP A 271 2.44 -21.97 8.96
C ASP A 271 2.14 -21.49 10.39
N GLY A 272 2.49 -20.24 10.71
CA GLY A 272 2.30 -19.69 12.05
C GLY A 272 0.88 -19.18 12.33
N TYR A 273 0.22 -18.57 11.35
CA TYR A 273 -1.02 -17.82 11.57
C TYR A 273 -2.23 -18.36 10.83
N ALA A 274 -2.08 -18.96 9.65
CA ALA A 274 -3.23 -19.48 8.92
C ALA A 274 -3.94 -20.61 9.67
N SER A 275 -5.26 -20.58 9.67
CA SER A 275 -6.09 -21.73 10.01
C SER A 275 -6.20 -22.70 8.84
N GLU A 276 -6.20 -22.15 7.63
CA GLU A 276 -6.16 -22.88 6.36
C GLU A 276 -5.30 -22.14 5.34
N HIS A 277 -4.59 -22.91 4.52
CA HIS A 277 -3.79 -22.41 3.41
C HIS A 277 -4.18 -23.10 2.10
N TYR A 278 -4.41 -22.29 1.07
CA TYR A 278 -4.65 -22.74 -0.30
C TYR A 278 -3.53 -22.26 -1.21
N ALA A 279 -2.84 -23.20 -1.84
CA ALA A 279 -1.83 -22.92 -2.86
C ALA A 279 -2.54 -22.47 -4.15
N ILE A 280 -2.88 -21.19 -4.21
CA ILE A 280 -3.57 -20.60 -5.36
C ILE A 280 -2.63 -20.40 -6.53
N LYS A 281 -3.11 -20.61 -7.75
CA LYS A 281 -2.38 -20.28 -8.96
C LYS A 281 -2.10 -18.76 -9.01
N PRO A 282 -0.83 -18.33 -9.20
CA PRO A 282 -0.46 -16.91 -9.15
C PRO A 282 -1.29 -16.03 -10.08
N GLY A 283 -1.78 -14.90 -9.58
CA GLY A 283 -2.54 -13.90 -10.33
C GLY A 283 -4.01 -14.25 -10.57
N THR A 284 -4.54 -15.28 -9.92
CA THR A 284 -5.93 -15.74 -10.10
C THR A 284 -6.85 -15.45 -8.91
N ASP A 285 -6.37 -14.74 -7.93
CA ASP A 285 -7.08 -14.38 -6.69
C ASP A 285 -8.44 -13.69 -6.95
N LEU A 286 -8.50 -12.87 -8.00
CA LEU A 286 -9.75 -12.21 -8.42
C LEU A 286 -10.87 -13.21 -8.72
N ALA A 287 -10.55 -14.38 -9.30
CA ALA A 287 -11.57 -15.37 -9.61
C ALA A 287 -12.22 -15.93 -8.33
N VAL A 288 -11.42 -16.17 -7.30
CA VAL A 288 -11.91 -16.62 -5.99
C VAL A 288 -12.77 -15.52 -5.34
N ALA A 289 -12.30 -14.28 -5.32
CA ALA A 289 -13.05 -13.16 -4.73
C ALA A 289 -14.41 -12.93 -5.43
N LEU A 290 -14.47 -12.98 -6.76
CA LEU A 290 -15.71 -12.86 -7.52
C LEU A 290 -16.68 -14.02 -7.26
N ALA A 291 -16.16 -15.24 -7.14
CA ALA A 291 -16.97 -16.40 -6.82
C ALA A 291 -17.54 -16.33 -5.38
N MET A 292 -16.78 -15.81 -4.43
CA MET A 292 -17.25 -15.57 -3.07
C MET A 292 -18.39 -14.53 -3.06
N ILE A 293 -18.25 -13.43 -3.80
CA ILE A 293 -19.30 -12.42 -3.95
C ILE A 293 -20.57 -13.09 -4.53
N ASN A 294 -20.45 -13.90 -5.58
CA ASN A 294 -21.57 -14.63 -6.16
C ASN A 294 -22.28 -15.52 -5.12
N VAL A 295 -21.52 -16.28 -4.32
CA VAL A 295 -22.08 -17.17 -3.28
C VAL A 295 -22.84 -16.36 -2.22
N ILE A 296 -22.24 -15.29 -1.73
CA ILE A 296 -22.85 -14.44 -0.67
C ILE A 296 -24.14 -13.80 -1.19
N LEU A 297 -24.11 -13.22 -2.40
CA LEU A 297 -25.27 -12.59 -3.00
C LEU A 297 -26.41 -13.59 -3.30
N LYS A 298 -26.06 -14.76 -3.84
CA LYS A 298 -27.03 -15.84 -4.13
C LYS A 298 -27.67 -16.39 -2.86
N ALA A 299 -26.91 -16.47 -1.78
CA ALA A 299 -27.40 -16.94 -0.48
C ALA A 299 -28.15 -15.85 0.31
N GLY A 300 -28.14 -14.61 -0.15
CA GLY A 300 -28.74 -13.48 0.59
C GLY A 300 -28.05 -13.21 1.94
N LYS A 301 -26.78 -13.61 2.11
CA LYS A 301 -26.04 -13.55 3.37
C LYS A 301 -25.13 -12.33 3.41
N TYR A 302 -25.71 -11.15 3.39
CA TYR A 302 -24.99 -9.86 3.50
C TYR A 302 -25.66 -8.97 4.54
N ASN A 303 -24.94 -7.99 5.05
CA ASN A 303 -25.43 -7.03 6.04
C ASN A 303 -26.33 -5.98 5.34
N ALA A 304 -27.64 -6.27 5.27
CA ALA A 304 -28.59 -5.42 4.53
C ALA A 304 -28.69 -4.01 5.13
N ASP A 305 -28.68 -3.87 6.47
CA ASP A 305 -28.80 -2.56 7.14
C ASP A 305 -27.61 -1.67 6.83
N PHE A 306 -26.38 -2.25 6.86
CA PHE A 306 -25.18 -1.54 6.48
C PHE A 306 -25.23 -1.10 5.01
N ILE A 307 -25.60 -2.02 4.11
CA ILE A 307 -25.63 -1.79 2.67
C ILE A 307 -26.64 -0.70 2.30
N HIS A 308 -27.84 -0.73 2.89
CA HIS A 308 -28.83 0.29 2.66
C HIS A 308 -28.37 1.69 3.06
N LYS A 309 -27.69 1.78 4.21
CA LYS A 309 -27.35 3.06 4.83
C LYS A 309 -26.03 3.65 4.35
N TYR A 310 -25.05 2.80 4.06
CA TYR A 310 -23.67 3.23 3.87
C TYR A 310 -23.04 2.84 2.54
N SER A 311 -23.83 2.34 1.57
CA SER A 311 -23.31 1.99 0.26
C SER A 311 -24.14 2.58 -0.88
N ASP A 312 -23.61 2.49 -2.08
CA ASP A 312 -24.29 2.85 -3.33
C ASP A 312 -25.21 1.74 -3.86
N ALA A 313 -25.34 0.64 -3.15
CA ALA A 313 -26.15 -0.50 -3.57
C ALA A 313 -27.61 -0.17 -3.98
N PRO A 314 -28.34 0.75 -3.29
CA PRO A 314 -29.69 1.13 -3.69
C PRO A 314 -29.74 2.16 -4.82
N VAL A 315 -28.61 2.77 -5.20
CA VAL A 315 -28.58 3.82 -6.23
C VAL A 315 -29.04 3.29 -7.57
N LEU A 316 -29.94 4.01 -8.21
CA LEU A 316 -30.43 3.67 -9.55
C LEU A 316 -29.39 4.02 -10.61
N VAL A 317 -29.20 3.11 -11.55
CA VAL A 317 -28.32 3.26 -12.71
C VAL A 317 -29.14 3.23 -13.98
N ASP A 318 -28.95 4.21 -14.85
CA ASP A 318 -29.48 4.22 -16.21
C ASP A 318 -28.88 3.02 -16.98
N GLU A 319 -29.74 2.11 -17.44
CA GLU A 319 -29.30 0.89 -18.14
C GLU A 319 -28.62 1.21 -19.48
N LYS A 320 -29.00 2.32 -20.14
CA LYS A 320 -28.41 2.73 -21.41
C LYS A 320 -27.12 3.54 -21.23
N ALA A 321 -27.15 4.56 -20.39
CA ALA A 321 -26.02 5.44 -20.16
C ALA A 321 -24.94 4.81 -19.27
N LYS A 322 -25.28 3.75 -18.51
CA LYS A 322 -24.40 3.11 -17.49
C LYS A 322 -23.90 4.11 -16.45
N ALA A 323 -24.72 5.07 -16.09
CA ALA A 323 -24.44 6.13 -15.16
C ALA A 323 -25.44 6.13 -13.99
N ALA A 324 -24.98 6.49 -12.80
CA ALA A 324 -25.85 6.67 -11.65
C ALA A 324 -26.84 7.80 -11.89
N LEU A 325 -28.11 7.55 -11.56
CA LEU A 325 -29.19 8.51 -11.74
C LEU A 325 -29.18 9.53 -10.60
N LYS A 326 -29.35 10.80 -10.97
CA LYS A 326 -29.42 11.92 -10.03
C LYS A 326 -30.69 12.73 -10.23
N ALA A 327 -31.16 13.29 -9.13
CA ALA A 327 -32.18 14.35 -9.16
C ALA A 327 -31.59 15.67 -9.68
N ASP A 328 -32.44 16.64 -9.95
CA ASP A 328 -32.03 17.97 -10.47
C ASP A 328 -31.11 18.72 -9.48
N ASP A 329 -31.20 18.43 -8.18
CA ASP A 329 -30.34 18.96 -7.11
C ASP A 329 -29.01 18.22 -6.97
N GLY A 330 -28.75 17.21 -7.81
CA GLY A 330 -27.53 16.43 -7.84
C GLY A 330 -27.47 15.23 -6.87
N ARG A 331 -28.50 15.00 -6.04
CA ARG A 331 -28.57 13.84 -5.15
C ARG A 331 -28.85 12.56 -5.93
N PHE A 332 -28.25 11.46 -5.48
CA PHE A 332 -28.51 10.14 -6.08
C PHE A 332 -29.92 9.65 -5.76
N LEU A 333 -30.53 8.96 -6.72
CA LEU A 333 -31.88 8.42 -6.62
C LEU A 333 -31.85 6.92 -6.31
N ALA A 334 -32.78 6.49 -5.46
CA ALA A 334 -33.14 5.10 -5.21
C ALA A 334 -34.61 4.86 -5.57
N TRP A 335 -34.99 3.62 -5.84
CA TRP A 335 -36.40 3.24 -5.95
C TRP A 335 -36.95 2.94 -4.57
N CYS A 336 -37.90 3.74 -4.11
CA CYS A 336 -38.58 3.48 -2.86
C CYS A 336 -39.71 2.44 -3.04
N THR A 337 -39.53 1.29 -2.39
CA THR A 337 -40.54 0.21 -2.50
C THR A 337 -41.86 0.54 -1.81
N LYS A 338 -41.80 1.40 -0.77
CA LYS A 338 -42.96 1.89 -0.02
C LYS A 338 -43.79 2.87 -0.86
N HIS A 339 -43.13 3.84 -1.49
CA HIS A 339 -43.78 4.91 -2.23
C HIS A 339 -43.92 4.60 -3.74
N LYS A 340 -43.33 3.51 -4.21
CA LYS A 340 -43.34 3.06 -5.64
C LYS A 340 -42.86 4.14 -6.62
N LYS A 341 -41.89 4.93 -6.25
CA LYS A 341 -41.28 5.99 -7.06
C LYS A 341 -39.79 6.13 -6.76
N ALA A 342 -39.07 6.83 -7.64
CA ALA A 342 -37.71 7.22 -7.39
C ALA A 342 -37.67 8.43 -6.44
N GLU A 343 -36.80 8.35 -5.45
CA GLU A 343 -36.58 9.38 -4.43
C GLU A 343 -35.09 9.51 -4.13
N PRO A 344 -34.64 10.66 -3.63
CA PRO A 344 -33.28 10.76 -3.12
C PRO A 344 -32.96 9.66 -2.10
N VAL A 345 -31.77 9.07 -2.19
CA VAL A 345 -31.36 7.93 -1.33
C VAL A 345 -31.49 8.26 0.16
N ASP A 346 -31.18 9.50 0.53
CA ASP A 346 -31.24 10.01 1.91
C ASP A 346 -32.67 10.29 2.41
N GLU A 347 -33.66 10.31 1.53
CA GLU A 347 -35.09 10.49 1.87
C GLU A 347 -35.90 9.21 1.73
N CYS A 348 -35.33 8.15 1.17
CA CYS A 348 -36.03 6.91 0.91
C CYS A 348 -36.00 5.96 2.11
N ASP A 349 -37.15 5.76 2.76
CA ASP A 349 -37.30 4.88 3.92
C ASP A 349 -37.08 3.39 3.61
N ALA A 350 -37.33 2.98 2.37
CA ALA A 350 -37.32 1.58 1.95
C ALA A 350 -36.70 1.42 0.54
N PRO A 351 -35.41 1.71 0.38
CA PRO A 351 -34.75 1.63 -0.92
C PRO A 351 -34.64 0.20 -1.42
N ALA A 352 -34.97 -0.04 -2.68
CA ALA A 352 -34.85 -1.33 -3.33
C ALA A 352 -33.36 -1.68 -3.55
N LEU A 353 -32.97 -2.87 -3.16
CA LEU A 353 -31.69 -3.46 -3.53
C LEU A 353 -31.80 -4.35 -4.76
N ASP A 354 -32.97 -4.90 -5.01
CA ASP A 354 -33.27 -5.87 -6.05
C ASP A 354 -34.44 -5.41 -6.94
N GLY A 355 -34.54 -6.02 -8.10
CA GLY A 355 -35.65 -5.78 -9.03
C GLY A 355 -35.34 -4.78 -10.12
N GLY A 356 -36.39 -4.35 -10.77
CA GLY A 356 -36.33 -3.55 -11.99
C GLY A 356 -36.45 -4.40 -13.26
N PRO A 357 -36.40 -3.77 -14.43
CA PRO A 357 -36.12 -2.34 -14.57
C PRO A 357 -37.26 -1.46 -14.04
N PHE A 358 -36.87 -0.42 -13.31
CA PHE A 358 -37.81 0.64 -12.88
C PHE A 358 -37.78 1.79 -13.88
N LYS A 359 -38.97 2.29 -14.23
CA LYS A 359 -39.10 3.46 -15.09
C LYS A 359 -39.13 4.73 -14.25
N VAL A 360 -38.19 5.61 -14.50
CA VAL A 360 -38.05 6.88 -13.77
C VAL A 360 -38.08 8.05 -14.74
N SER A 361 -38.91 9.05 -14.45
CA SER A 361 -38.94 10.29 -15.24
C SER A 361 -37.96 11.30 -14.63
N VAL A 362 -36.95 11.72 -15.41
CA VAL A 362 -36.00 12.78 -15.06
C VAL A 362 -36.00 13.79 -16.21
N ALA A 363 -36.20 15.06 -15.89
CA ALA A 363 -36.26 16.14 -16.87
C ALA A 363 -37.22 15.84 -18.06
N GLY A 364 -38.34 15.19 -17.78
CA GLY A 364 -39.35 14.83 -18.79
C GLY A 364 -38.99 13.62 -19.68
N LYS A 365 -37.93 12.92 -19.41
CA LYS A 365 -37.52 11.70 -20.12
C LYS A 365 -37.71 10.47 -19.22
N GLU A 366 -38.35 9.44 -19.77
CA GLU A 366 -38.44 8.14 -19.10
C GLU A 366 -37.15 7.36 -19.29
N ILE A 367 -36.56 6.94 -18.19
CA ILE A 367 -35.27 6.23 -18.10
C ILE A 367 -35.53 4.87 -17.47
N SER A 368 -35.03 3.79 -18.10
CA SER A 368 -35.04 2.44 -17.55
C SER A 368 -33.84 2.27 -16.61
N THR A 369 -34.09 1.89 -15.35
CA THR A 369 -33.08 1.88 -14.30
C THR A 369 -33.10 0.59 -13.49
N LYS A 370 -31.94 0.23 -12.94
CA LYS A 370 -31.80 -0.84 -11.95
C LYS A 370 -30.94 -0.37 -10.78
N PRO A 371 -31.17 -0.89 -9.56
CA PRO A 371 -30.27 -0.66 -8.44
C PRO A 371 -28.87 -1.23 -8.71
N VAL A 372 -27.82 -0.60 -8.17
CA VAL A 372 -26.44 -1.08 -8.26
C VAL A 372 -26.34 -2.53 -7.77
N MET A 373 -27.01 -2.88 -6.67
CA MET A 373 -27.00 -4.25 -6.13
C MET A 373 -27.58 -5.27 -7.13
N GLN A 374 -28.67 -4.93 -7.82
CA GLN A 374 -29.23 -5.79 -8.85
C GLN A 374 -28.25 -6.01 -10.00
N LEU A 375 -27.59 -4.95 -10.44
CA LEU A 375 -26.57 -5.04 -11.48
C LEU A 375 -25.34 -5.85 -11.02
N LEU A 376 -24.94 -5.74 -9.75
CA LEU A 376 -23.88 -6.55 -9.17
C LEU A 376 -24.25 -8.04 -9.18
N LYS A 377 -25.50 -8.39 -8.79
CA LYS A 377 -26.01 -9.77 -8.84
C LYS A 377 -26.01 -10.31 -10.28
N GLU A 378 -26.46 -9.53 -11.25
CA GLU A 378 -26.45 -9.91 -12.66
C GLU A 378 -25.04 -10.11 -13.21
N THR A 379 -24.13 -9.18 -12.90
CA THR A 379 -22.74 -9.22 -13.35
C THR A 379 -21.99 -10.43 -12.78
N THR A 380 -22.22 -10.74 -11.50
CA THR A 380 -21.51 -11.84 -10.82
C THR A 380 -22.13 -13.20 -11.03
N LYS A 381 -23.31 -13.29 -11.66
CA LYS A 381 -24.04 -14.55 -11.88
C LYS A 381 -23.19 -15.66 -12.54
N ALA A 382 -22.33 -15.30 -13.47
CA ALA A 382 -21.48 -16.24 -14.20
C ALA A 382 -20.24 -16.67 -13.39
N TYR A 383 -19.88 -15.96 -12.34
CA TYR A 383 -18.66 -16.21 -11.57
C TYR A 383 -18.92 -17.24 -10.45
N THR A 384 -19.25 -18.46 -10.84
CA THR A 384 -19.53 -19.53 -9.87
C THR A 384 -18.25 -20.09 -9.25
N PRO A 385 -18.32 -20.78 -8.10
CA PRO A 385 -17.16 -21.46 -7.54
C PRO A 385 -16.51 -22.46 -8.51
N GLU A 386 -17.31 -23.16 -9.34
CA GLU A 386 -16.81 -24.09 -10.34
C GLU A 386 -16.03 -23.38 -11.45
N TRP A 387 -16.50 -22.18 -11.87
CA TRP A 387 -15.76 -21.31 -12.79
C TRP A 387 -14.42 -20.89 -12.17
N ALA A 388 -14.43 -20.46 -10.91
CA ALA A 388 -13.22 -20.00 -10.22
C ALA A 388 -12.21 -21.15 -10.04
N THR A 389 -12.67 -22.37 -9.74
CA THR A 389 -11.80 -23.55 -9.59
C THR A 389 -10.99 -23.83 -10.86
N LYS A 390 -11.59 -23.70 -12.03
CA LYS A 390 -10.90 -23.90 -13.32
C LYS A 390 -9.76 -22.92 -13.56
N ILE A 391 -9.82 -21.76 -12.91
CA ILE A 391 -8.85 -20.68 -13.06
C ILE A 391 -7.79 -20.72 -11.95
N SER A 392 -8.24 -20.89 -10.70
CA SER A 392 -7.43 -20.70 -9.49
C SER A 392 -6.89 -22.00 -8.90
N GLU A 393 -7.45 -23.15 -9.30
CA GLU A 393 -7.18 -24.48 -8.74
C GLU A 393 -7.67 -24.65 -7.28
N VAL A 394 -8.36 -23.65 -6.73
CA VAL A 394 -8.99 -23.76 -5.40
C VAL A 394 -10.31 -24.54 -5.53
N PRO A 395 -10.57 -25.58 -4.71
CA PRO A 395 -11.77 -26.40 -4.83
C PRO A 395 -13.07 -25.61 -4.63
N ALA A 396 -14.05 -25.80 -5.51
CA ALA A 396 -15.33 -25.09 -5.48
C ALA A 396 -16.09 -25.24 -4.15
N LYS A 397 -16.01 -26.44 -3.54
CA LYS A 397 -16.60 -26.69 -2.21
C LYS A 397 -16.02 -25.78 -1.13
N ASP A 398 -14.70 -25.54 -1.19
CA ASP A 398 -14.01 -24.72 -0.20
C ASP A 398 -14.30 -23.24 -0.45
N ILE A 399 -14.32 -22.76 -1.69
CA ILE A 399 -14.73 -21.38 -2.03
C ILE A 399 -16.14 -21.12 -1.46
N ARG A 400 -17.08 -22.05 -1.63
CA ARG A 400 -18.45 -21.93 -1.10
C ARG A 400 -18.47 -21.84 0.43
N ARG A 401 -17.77 -22.75 1.08
CA ARG A 401 -17.70 -22.81 2.55
C ARG A 401 -17.09 -21.54 3.11
N ILE A 402 -15.93 -21.14 2.58
CA ILE A 402 -15.22 -19.92 3.02
C ILE A 402 -16.09 -18.67 2.85
N ALA A 403 -16.79 -18.54 1.73
CA ALA A 403 -17.68 -17.40 1.48
C ALA A 403 -18.83 -17.34 2.50
N LEU A 404 -19.43 -18.48 2.83
CA LEU A 404 -20.52 -18.55 3.80
C LEU A 404 -20.05 -18.35 5.25
N GLU A 405 -18.89 -18.90 5.61
CA GLU A 405 -18.25 -18.68 6.91
C GLU A 405 -17.89 -17.21 7.12
N PHE A 406 -17.32 -16.58 6.08
CA PHE A 406 -17.01 -15.15 6.07
C PHE A 406 -18.27 -14.30 6.30
N ALA A 407 -19.35 -14.60 5.59
CA ALA A 407 -20.62 -13.92 5.73
C ALA A 407 -21.29 -14.17 7.09
N ALA A 408 -21.14 -15.38 7.65
CA ALA A 408 -21.67 -15.72 8.97
C ALA A 408 -20.95 -15.01 10.12
N ALA A 409 -19.68 -14.68 9.95
CA ALA A 409 -18.87 -13.95 10.91
C ALA A 409 -19.08 -12.42 10.85
N ALA A 410 -19.86 -11.91 9.90
CA ALA A 410 -20.15 -10.48 9.73
C ALA A 410 -20.80 -9.88 11.01
N PRO A 411 -20.46 -8.64 11.39
CA PRO A 411 -19.54 -7.71 10.77
C PRO A 411 -18.06 -7.87 11.21
N TYR A 412 -17.75 -8.89 12.02
CA TYR A 412 -16.40 -9.18 12.53
C TYR A 412 -15.54 -9.99 11.54
N SER A 413 -15.84 -9.89 10.25
CA SER A 413 -15.11 -10.55 9.18
C SER A 413 -14.52 -9.54 8.23
N MET A 414 -13.25 -9.73 7.82
CA MET A 414 -12.58 -8.80 6.90
C MET A 414 -11.64 -9.50 5.93
N VAL A 415 -11.43 -8.84 4.80
CA VAL A 415 -10.35 -9.13 3.85
C VAL A 415 -9.36 -7.97 3.93
N PRO A 416 -8.32 -8.08 4.78
CA PRO A 416 -7.31 -7.03 4.87
C PRO A 416 -6.45 -7.04 3.62
N THR A 417 -5.91 -5.88 3.28
CA THR A 417 -5.06 -5.74 2.10
C THR A 417 -3.85 -4.89 2.40
N TYR A 418 -2.82 -5.13 1.61
CA TYR A 418 -1.59 -4.36 1.69
C TYR A 418 -0.99 -4.14 0.29
N LYS A 419 -0.15 -3.12 0.13
CA LYS A 419 0.47 -2.75 -1.14
C LYS A 419 1.30 -3.83 -1.84
N ARG A 420 1.60 -4.92 -1.15
CA ARG A 420 2.44 -6.02 -1.65
C ARG A 420 1.77 -7.38 -1.56
N ASP A 421 0.48 -7.40 -1.43
CA ASP A 421 -0.34 -8.59 -1.56
C ASP A 421 -0.77 -8.84 -3.02
N ALA A 422 -1.68 -9.77 -3.25
CA ALA A 422 -2.21 -10.02 -4.59
C ALA A 422 -3.01 -8.85 -5.17
N ALA A 423 -3.55 -7.97 -4.32
CA ALA A 423 -4.25 -6.75 -4.71
C ALA A 423 -3.31 -5.56 -4.91
N GLY A 424 -2.01 -5.73 -4.69
CA GLY A 424 -0.97 -4.75 -5.00
C GLY A 424 -0.63 -4.71 -6.50
N PRO A 425 0.35 -3.91 -6.93
CA PRO A 425 0.64 -3.66 -8.34
C PRO A 425 1.38 -4.80 -9.06
N ASN A 426 1.30 -6.02 -8.56
CA ASN A 426 2.07 -7.15 -9.10
C ASN A 426 1.43 -7.80 -10.34
N TYR A 427 0.12 -7.63 -10.52
CA TYR A 427 -0.65 -8.27 -11.60
C TYR A 427 -1.57 -7.27 -12.29
N ALA A 428 -1.85 -7.48 -13.57
CA ALA A 428 -2.74 -6.64 -14.35
C ALA A 428 -4.17 -6.54 -13.77
N ASN A 429 -4.62 -7.56 -13.04
CA ASN A 429 -5.94 -7.61 -12.42
C ASN A 429 -5.98 -7.15 -10.95
N SER A 430 -4.86 -6.72 -10.38
CA SER A 430 -4.76 -6.41 -8.95
C SER A 430 -5.74 -5.31 -8.50
N TRP A 431 -5.98 -4.29 -9.32
CA TRP A 431 -6.93 -3.24 -9.03
C TRP A 431 -8.39 -3.74 -9.02
N ARG A 432 -8.73 -4.72 -9.87
CA ARG A 432 -10.04 -5.37 -9.87
C ARG A 432 -10.22 -6.27 -8.65
N LEU A 433 -9.16 -6.98 -8.27
CA LEU A 433 -9.15 -7.73 -7.01
C LEU A 433 -9.36 -6.81 -5.81
N ARG A 434 -8.69 -5.65 -5.78
CA ARG A 434 -8.89 -4.66 -4.72
C ARG A 434 -10.34 -4.19 -4.65
N HIS A 435 -10.96 -3.91 -5.79
CA HIS A 435 -12.37 -3.55 -5.85
C HIS A 435 -13.27 -4.70 -5.35
N ALA A 436 -13.03 -5.93 -5.78
CA ALA A 436 -13.78 -7.10 -5.29
C ALA A 436 -13.63 -7.29 -3.77
N ILE A 437 -12.44 -7.06 -3.22
CA ILE A 437 -12.20 -7.09 -1.78
C ILE A 437 -13.02 -6.02 -1.05
N ASN A 438 -13.06 -4.79 -1.57
CA ASN A 438 -13.88 -3.74 -0.98
C ASN A 438 -15.37 -4.10 -1.03
N ILE A 439 -15.85 -4.72 -2.11
CA ILE A 439 -17.22 -5.25 -2.19
C ILE A 439 -17.45 -6.32 -1.11
N LEU A 440 -16.54 -7.29 -0.91
CA LEU A 440 -16.67 -8.29 0.15
C LEU A 440 -16.78 -7.67 1.54
N ASN A 441 -15.93 -6.70 1.84
CA ASN A 441 -15.96 -5.98 3.12
C ASN A 441 -17.24 -5.13 3.28
N THR A 442 -17.76 -4.56 2.20
CA THR A 442 -19.06 -3.85 2.20
C THR A 442 -20.22 -4.83 2.45
N LEU A 443 -20.21 -6.00 1.79
CA LEU A 443 -21.24 -7.02 1.98
C LEU A 443 -21.28 -7.55 3.40
N SER A 444 -20.13 -7.65 4.08
CA SER A 444 -20.07 -8.04 5.50
C SER A 444 -20.46 -6.91 6.45
N GLY A 445 -20.41 -5.64 6.02
CA GLY A 445 -20.62 -4.49 6.90
C GLY A 445 -19.46 -4.25 7.86
N SER A 446 -18.26 -4.70 7.51
CA SER A 446 -17.08 -4.61 8.38
C SER A 446 -16.33 -3.28 8.27
N ILE A 447 -16.80 -2.35 7.45
CA ILE A 447 -16.14 -1.05 7.25
C ILE A 447 -16.52 -0.12 8.40
N ASP A 448 -15.50 0.47 9.01
CA ASP A 448 -15.58 1.32 10.20
C ASP A 448 -16.26 0.63 11.40
N HIS A 449 -15.96 -0.66 11.54
CA HIS A 449 -16.49 -1.53 12.60
C HIS A 449 -15.35 -2.21 13.36
N GLU A 450 -15.53 -2.41 14.67
CA GLU A 450 -14.65 -3.23 15.50
C GLU A 450 -14.49 -4.65 14.91
N GLY A 451 -13.27 -5.16 14.87
CA GLY A 451 -12.98 -6.46 14.23
C GLY A 451 -12.99 -6.43 12.69
N GLY A 452 -13.14 -5.27 12.10
CA GLY A 452 -13.18 -5.02 10.67
C GLY A 452 -12.12 -4.04 10.18
N ILE A 453 -12.50 -3.24 9.19
CA ILE A 453 -11.66 -2.20 8.59
C ILE A 453 -11.94 -0.88 9.28
N LEU A 454 -10.91 -0.24 9.82
CA LEU A 454 -10.99 1.05 10.47
C LEU A 454 -10.68 2.17 9.46
N LEU A 455 -11.57 3.14 9.36
CA LEU A 455 -11.33 4.36 8.61
C LEU A 455 -10.51 5.31 9.49
N LEU A 456 -9.27 5.53 9.10
CA LEU A 456 -8.37 6.39 9.86
C LEU A 456 -8.69 7.86 9.60
N HIS A 457 -8.69 8.66 10.66
CA HIS A 457 -8.83 10.11 10.57
C HIS A 457 -7.47 10.79 10.52
N ASP A 458 -7.40 11.96 9.86
CA ASP A 458 -6.19 12.77 9.83
C ASP A 458 -5.81 13.23 11.25
N VAL A 459 -4.58 12.95 11.60
CA VAL A 459 -3.98 13.57 12.78
C VAL A 459 -3.50 14.98 12.39
N LYS A 460 -4.12 16.00 12.95
CA LYS A 460 -3.62 17.36 12.80
C LYS A 460 -2.30 17.47 13.54
N MET A 461 -1.25 17.86 12.83
CA MET A 461 0.08 18.12 13.39
C MET A 461 0.35 19.63 13.32
N PRO A 462 -0.19 20.43 14.26
CA PRO A 462 -0.07 21.89 14.21
C PRO A 462 1.38 22.37 14.26
N TRP A 463 2.27 21.59 14.88
CA TRP A 463 3.69 21.90 14.97
C TRP A 463 4.45 21.81 13.62
N ILE A 464 3.88 21.23 12.58
CA ILE A 464 4.52 21.23 11.25
C ILE A 464 4.66 22.64 10.69
N ASP A 465 3.67 23.49 10.89
CA ASP A 465 3.70 24.87 10.42
C ASP A 465 4.70 25.72 11.24
N GLU A 466 4.92 25.37 12.51
CA GLU A 466 5.92 25.99 13.37
C GLU A 466 7.35 25.61 12.95
N ILE A 467 7.60 24.33 12.69
CA ILE A 467 8.93 23.83 12.27
C ILE A 467 9.24 24.18 10.82
N ALA A 468 8.21 24.23 10.00
CA ALA A 468 8.32 24.45 8.57
C ALA A 468 7.39 25.59 8.12
N PRO A 469 7.63 26.84 8.54
CA PRO A 469 6.80 27.98 8.15
C PRO A 469 6.73 28.12 6.62
N PRO A 470 5.67 28.71 6.08
CA PRO A 470 5.53 28.90 4.63
C PRO A 470 6.77 29.58 4.03
N VAL A 471 7.26 29.03 2.94
CA VAL A 471 8.38 29.62 2.20
C VAL A 471 7.82 30.63 1.20
N ALA A 472 8.50 31.74 1.04
CA ALA A 472 8.18 32.69 -0.03
C ALA A 472 8.21 31.98 -1.40
N PRO A 473 7.29 32.30 -2.30
CA PRO A 473 7.35 31.80 -3.67
C PRO A 473 8.69 32.15 -4.33
N TYR A 474 9.07 31.33 -5.29
CA TYR A 474 10.23 31.63 -6.15
C TYR A 474 10.06 33.04 -6.75
N PRO A 475 11.14 33.86 -6.86
CA PRO A 475 11.03 35.26 -7.29
C PRO A 475 10.38 35.46 -8.65
N GLU A 476 10.60 34.52 -9.56
CA GLU A 476 9.91 34.47 -10.84
C GLU A 476 8.56 33.79 -10.65
N GLN A 477 7.51 34.34 -11.24
CA GLN A 477 6.16 33.79 -11.11
C GLN A 477 6.19 32.29 -11.42
N PRO A 478 5.76 31.43 -10.49
CA PRO A 478 5.79 30.00 -10.73
C PRO A 478 4.89 29.66 -11.90
N ALA A 479 5.42 28.89 -12.83
CA ALA A 479 4.64 28.37 -13.94
C ALA A 479 3.53 27.44 -13.42
N LYS A 480 2.42 27.43 -14.13
CA LYS A 480 1.37 26.44 -13.87
C LYS A 480 1.94 25.03 -14.08
N PRO A 481 1.86 24.15 -13.10
CA PRO A 481 2.33 22.77 -13.28
C PRO A 481 1.67 22.12 -14.48
N VAL A 482 2.40 21.21 -15.12
CA VAL A 482 1.88 20.45 -16.26
C VAL A 482 0.67 19.63 -15.82
N ASP A 483 -0.47 19.85 -16.47
CA ASP A 483 -1.64 18.98 -16.31
C ASP A 483 -1.53 17.79 -17.28
N PHE A 484 -0.91 16.71 -16.82
CA PHE A 484 -0.70 15.53 -17.66
C PHE A 484 -2.01 14.86 -18.13
N ARG A 485 -3.14 15.09 -17.44
CA ARG A 485 -4.44 14.54 -17.83
C ARG A 485 -4.89 15.05 -19.20
N ASN A 486 -4.59 16.31 -19.49
CA ASN A 486 -4.95 16.96 -20.73
C ASN A 486 -3.80 16.98 -21.75
N GLU A 487 -2.57 17.02 -21.29
CA GLU A 487 -1.40 17.23 -22.14
C GLU A 487 -0.73 15.93 -22.60
N PHE A 488 -0.84 14.86 -21.81
CA PHE A 488 -0.26 13.57 -22.18
C PHE A 488 -1.38 12.55 -22.41
N PRO A 489 -1.71 12.26 -23.67
CA PRO A 489 -2.69 11.24 -23.98
C PRO A 489 -2.18 9.87 -23.51
N VAL A 490 -2.63 9.46 -22.37
CA VAL A 490 -2.50 8.09 -21.90
C VAL A 490 -3.50 7.29 -22.71
N THR A 491 -3.00 6.50 -23.65
CA THR A 491 -3.83 5.68 -24.52
C THR A 491 -4.81 4.85 -23.73
N ASP A 492 -6.06 4.87 -24.11
CA ASP A 492 -7.19 3.97 -23.75
C ASP A 492 -7.19 3.30 -22.36
N ASN A 493 -6.46 3.85 -21.42
CA ASN A 493 -6.42 3.40 -20.06
C ASN A 493 -7.76 3.74 -19.40
N ILE A 494 -8.30 2.83 -18.60
CA ILE A 494 -9.51 3.04 -17.80
C ILE A 494 -9.42 4.29 -16.92
N TYR A 495 -8.23 4.71 -16.56
CA TYR A 495 -7.95 5.94 -15.83
C TYR A 495 -8.36 7.21 -16.60
N ARG A 496 -8.29 7.20 -17.93
CA ARG A 496 -8.69 8.33 -18.76
C ARG A 496 -10.22 8.43 -18.93
N LYS A 497 -10.90 7.28 -19.02
CA LYS A 497 -12.35 7.24 -19.30
C LYS A 497 -13.22 7.58 -18.09
N ARG A 498 -12.67 7.69 -16.88
CA ARG A 498 -13.44 7.78 -15.64
C ARG A 498 -13.11 8.98 -14.76
N ASP A 499 -12.57 10.05 -15.26
CA ASP A 499 -12.22 11.22 -14.44
C ASP A 499 -11.41 10.89 -13.16
N PHE A 500 -10.70 9.79 -13.20
CA PHE A 500 -9.75 9.48 -12.17
C PHE A 500 -8.66 10.54 -12.22
N SER A 501 -8.79 11.51 -11.39
CA SER A 501 -7.74 12.46 -11.10
C SER A 501 -6.61 11.76 -10.34
N ALA A 502 -6.00 10.75 -10.96
CA ALA A 502 -4.75 10.23 -10.47
C ALA A 502 -3.69 11.30 -10.73
N PRO A 503 -3.37 12.16 -9.76
CA PRO A 503 -2.33 13.12 -9.95
C PRO A 503 -1.03 12.37 -10.04
N GLY A 504 -0.39 12.51 -11.18
CA GLY A 504 1.00 12.21 -11.31
C GLY A 504 1.38 10.75 -11.16
N HIS A 505 0.92 9.91 -12.07
CA HIS A 505 1.66 8.69 -12.31
C HIS A 505 3.09 9.09 -12.66
N TYR A 506 4.04 8.81 -11.79
CA TYR A 506 5.46 9.13 -11.95
C TYR A 506 5.97 8.77 -13.32
N GLY A 507 5.75 7.50 -13.69
CA GLY A 507 6.15 6.99 -14.97
C GLY A 507 5.53 7.77 -16.10
N MET A 508 4.28 8.18 -15.99
CA MET A 508 3.56 8.85 -17.06
C MET A 508 3.93 10.33 -17.18
N VAL A 509 4.04 11.03 -16.06
CA VAL A 509 4.49 12.44 -16.06
C VAL A 509 5.95 12.50 -16.47
N GLY A 510 6.81 11.70 -15.89
CA GLY A 510 8.23 11.65 -16.24
C GLY A 510 8.46 11.27 -17.70
N TRP A 511 7.76 10.25 -18.17
CA TRP A 511 7.86 9.80 -19.56
C TRP A 511 7.27 10.81 -20.54
N GLY A 512 6.12 11.41 -20.23
CA GLY A 512 5.52 12.45 -21.04
C GLY A 512 6.42 13.69 -21.16
N LEU A 513 6.99 14.15 -20.04
CA LEU A 513 7.93 15.27 -20.03
C LEU A 513 9.23 14.95 -20.79
N TYR A 514 9.72 13.72 -20.69
CA TYR A 514 10.86 13.26 -21.46
C TYR A 514 10.55 13.20 -22.97
N LYS A 515 9.47 12.56 -23.37
CA LYS A 515 9.06 12.42 -24.78
C LYS A 515 8.79 13.76 -25.45
N THR A 516 8.24 14.72 -24.72
CA THR A 516 7.97 16.07 -25.26
C THR A 516 9.17 17.02 -25.10
N ASN A 517 10.29 16.53 -24.55
CA ASN A 517 11.50 17.31 -24.26
C ASN A 517 11.23 18.59 -23.43
N ARG A 518 10.20 18.53 -22.56
CA ARG A 518 9.80 19.65 -21.69
C ARG A 518 10.62 19.68 -20.40
N ALA A 519 10.89 18.52 -19.80
CA ALA A 519 11.77 18.46 -18.64
C ALA A 519 13.23 18.62 -19.06
N LYS A 520 13.87 19.67 -18.57
CA LYS A 520 15.30 19.97 -18.78
C LYS A 520 16.12 19.64 -17.54
N ALA A 521 15.50 19.69 -16.38
CA ALA A 521 16.10 19.33 -15.11
C ALA A 521 15.16 18.44 -14.32
N VAL A 522 15.71 17.41 -13.70
CA VAL A 522 14.96 16.51 -12.81
C VAL A 522 15.67 16.46 -11.47
N PHE A 523 14.95 16.84 -10.43
CA PHE A 523 15.41 16.74 -9.05
C PHE A 523 14.79 15.51 -8.40
N PHE A 524 15.63 14.57 -8.00
CA PHE A 524 15.20 13.38 -7.27
C PHE A 524 15.62 13.50 -5.80
N ARG A 525 14.67 13.39 -4.91
CA ARG A 525 14.96 13.23 -3.50
C ARG A 525 14.70 11.79 -3.08
N ASN A 526 15.69 11.18 -2.44
CA ASN A 526 15.60 9.83 -1.87
C ASN A 526 15.04 8.78 -2.86
N PRO A 527 15.69 8.60 -4.02
CA PRO A 527 15.14 7.86 -5.17
C PRO A 527 15.23 6.35 -5.00
N HIS A 528 14.77 5.81 -3.90
CA HIS A 528 15.09 4.41 -3.60
C HIS A 528 14.10 3.37 -4.11
N ARG A 529 13.07 3.64 -4.86
CA ARG A 529 12.15 2.57 -5.33
C ARG A 529 11.40 2.82 -6.62
N GLY A 530 11.18 4.04 -7.00
CA GLY A 530 10.31 4.35 -8.14
C GLY A 530 11.03 4.48 -9.48
N LEU A 531 12.34 4.62 -9.45
CA LEU A 531 13.13 4.91 -10.64
C LEU A 531 13.40 3.70 -11.52
N PHE A 532 13.48 2.52 -10.92
CA PHE A 532 13.78 1.29 -11.68
C PHE A 532 12.62 0.78 -12.51
N SER A 533 11.41 1.25 -12.27
CA SER A 533 10.25 0.92 -13.09
C SER A 533 10.03 1.89 -14.27
N MET A 534 10.88 2.93 -14.40
CA MET A 534 10.75 3.96 -15.43
C MET A 534 11.83 3.92 -16.52
N ILE A 535 12.88 3.17 -16.29
CA ILE A 535 13.97 2.95 -17.23
C ILE A 535 13.83 1.57 -17.84
#